data_e0081ed9f0ef8afb8a779a8289916bcb
#
_entry.id   e0081ed9f0ef8afb8a779a8289916bcb
#
_cell.length_a   1.000
_cell.length_b   1.000
_cell.length_c   1.000
_cell.angle_alpha   90.00
_cell.angle_beta   90.00
_cell.angle_gamma   90.00
#
_symmetry.space_group_name_H-M   'P 1'
#
loop_
_entity.id
_entity.type
_entity.pdbx_description
1 polymer ?
#
loop_
_entity_poly.entity_id
_entity_poly.type
_entity_poly.pdbx_seq_one_letter_code
_entity_poly.pdbx_strand_id
1 'polypeptide(L)'
;MRGAHAYFSGSGNIRLHYRCWDVPTPRAVVIVCHGLGEHGGRYEELAQDFARAGLSTYALDHRGHGRSDGRRGHVRRFTRYVHDLEKFRRRVYGAVGPDLPLIFLGHSLGGLIMIRYLQEYPGVPARGAVLSAPLLGVAMEVPQWKARLSSILYYAIPALPMNTGLDPEVLSHDPQVVEAYKRDALVHDRITPRLYGEIHSEIDQAFAKVSQLRLPVLMLIPSADKLVRPDLMQRFAADLRRKSPVQVRTFAGLYHEVLNETTRSSVVADILGWIERRIPEHSGSPPAAESAS
;
A
#
# COMPACT_ATOMS: atom_id res chain seq x y z
N MET A 1 3.48 20.30 6.25
CA MET A 1 4.84 19.72 6.42
C MET A 1 5.21 19.08 5.09
N ARG A 2 6.37 19.37 4.49
CA ARG A 2 6.82 18.65 3.26
C ARG A 2 7.59 17.40 3.67
N GLY A 3 7.36 16.27 2.99
CA GLY A 3 8.07 15.04 3.27
C GLY A 3 9.56 15.14 2.96
N ALA A 4 10.41 14.64 3.87
CA ALA A 4 11.83 14.46 3.61
C ALA A 4 12.05 13.27 2.66
N HIS A 5 13.15 13.31 1.90
CA HIS A 5 13.52 12.29 0.92
C HIS A 5 14.77 11.55 1.38
N ALA A 6 14.76 10.23 1.29
CA ALA A 6 15.93 9.43 1.59
C ALA A 6 15.97 8.15 0.72
N TYR A 7 17.12 7.45 0.79
CA TYR A 7 17.36 6.23 0.05
C TYR A 7 17.91 5.14 0.97
N PHE A 8 17.69 3.89 0.57
CA PHE A 8 18.28 2.72 1.24
C PHE A 8 18.57 1.62 0.23
N SER A 9 19.36 0.62 0.65
CA SER A 9 19.69 -0.55 -0.17
C SER A 9 18.63 -1.63 -0.02
N GLY A 10 17.83 -1.82 -1.06
CA GLY A 10 16.83 -2.88 -1.16
C GLY A 10 17.41 -4.26 -1.42
N SER A 11 16.56 -5.22 -1.70
CA SER A 11 16.94 -6.60 -2.01
C SER A 11 17.73 -6.67 -3.33
N GLY A 12 18.93 -7.27 -3.29
CA GLY A 12 19.85 -7.32 -4.44
C GLY A 12 20.59 -6.00 -4.66
N ASN A 13 20.80 -5.22 -3.61
CA ASN A 13 21.56 -3.96 -3.60
C ASN A 13 21.00 -2.85 -4.53
N ILE A 14 19.71 -2.92 -4.84
CA ILE A 14 19.03 -1.86 -5.58
C ILE A 14 18.83 -0.63 -4.68
N ARG A 15 19.05 0.57 -5.21
CA ARG A 15 18.78 1.81 -4.49
C ARG A 15 17.29 2.12 -4.54
N LEU A 16 16.64 2.14 -3.38
CA LEU A 16 15.23 2.44 -3.22
C LEU A 16 15.04 3.77 -2.50
N HIS A 17 14.13 4.55 -3.02
CA HIS A 17 13.73 5.84 -2.46
C HIS A 17 12.55 5.67 -1.51
N TYR A 18 12.48 6.53 -0.49
CA TYR A 18 11.28 6.72 0.33
C TYR A 18 11.12 8.17 0.74
N ARG A 19 9.90 8.54 1.10
CA ARG A 19 9.58 9.79 1.78
C ARG A 19 9.23 9.51 3.23
N CYS A 20 9.50 10.48 4.12
CA CYS A 20 9.04 10.44 5.49
C CYS A 20 8.47 11.80 5.91
N TRP A 21 7.42 11.73 6.70
CA TRP A 21 6.76 12.85 7.36
C TRP A 21 6.79 12.58 8.86
N ASP A 22 7.89 13.00 9.48
CA ASP A 22 8.12 12.73 10.89
C ASP A 22 7.45 13.80 11.76
N VAL A 23 6.86 13.36 12.87
CA VAL A 23 6.38 14.22 13.94
C VAL A 23 7.36 14.14 15.12
N PRO A 24 7.55 15.21 15.92
CA PRO A 24 8.58 15.25 16.97
C PRO A 24 8.42 14.16 18.04
N THR A 25 7.17 13.85 18.43
CA THR A 25 6.83 12.81 19.43
C THR A 25 5.77 11.90 18.86
N PRO A 26 6.14 10.94 17.99
CA PRO A 26 5.15 10.11 17.33
C PRO A 26 4.53 9.09 18.29
N ARG A 27 3.21 8.92 18.20
CA ARG A 27 2.45 7.88 18.93
C ARG A 27 2.52 6.53 18.24
N ALA A 28 2.70 6.55 16.91
CA ALA A 28 2.89 5.37 16.10
C ALA A 28 3.55 5.75 14.77
N VAL A 29 4.01 4.76 14.04
CA VAL A 29 4.53 4.91 12.68
C VAL A 29 3.64 4.17 11.68
N VAL A 30 3.39 4.80 10.53
CA VAL A 30 2.66 4.20 9.41
C VAL A 30 3.62 3.97 8.24
N ILE A 31 3.74 2.72 7.78
CA ILE A 31 4.47 2.37 6.55
C ILE A 31 3.46 2.24 5.42
N VAL A 32 3.66 3.02 4.35
CA VAL A 32 2.80 3.07 3.17
C VAL A 32 3.44 2.35 1.99
N CYS A 33 2.65 1.48 1.35
CA CYS A 33 2.96 0.79 0.09
C CYS A 33 1.97 1.22 -0.98
N HIS A 34 2.46 1.89 -2.00
CA HIS A 34 1.68 2.44 -3.11
C HIS A 34 1.29 1.41 -4.17
N GLY A 35 0.40 1.74 -5.12
CA GLY A 35 -0.08 0.90 -6.20
C GLY A 35 0.85 0.80 -7.42
N LEU A 36 0.40 0.08 -8.44
CA LEU A 36 1.13 -0.05 -9.71
C LEU A 36 1.15 1.28 -10.46
N GLY A 37 2.34 1.66 -10.94
CA GLY A 37 2.52 2.84 -11.78
C GLY A 37 2.62 4.17 -11.03
N GLU A 38 2.32 4.20 -9.74
CA GLU A 38 2.39 5.40 -8.91
C GLU A 38 3.65 5.46 -8.02
N HIS A 39 3.65 6.27 -6.96
CA HIS A 39 4.78 6.44 -6.03
C HIS A 39 4.34 7.00 -4.67
N GLY A 40 5.20 6.88 -3.65
CA GLY A 40 4.92 7.30 -2.27
C GLY A 40 4.60 8.78 -2.09
N GLY A 41 4.98 9.64 -3.03
CA GLY A 41 4.68 11.07 -2.98
C GLY A 41 3.20 11.43 -3.08
N ARG A 42 2.38 10.56 -3.67
CA ARG A 42 0.93 10.77 -3.79
C ARG A 42 0.17 10.63 -2.45
N TYR A 43 0.88 10.19 -1.41
CA TYR A 43 0.34 10.04 -0.05
C TYR A 43 0.64 11.23 0.86
N GLU A 44 1.12 12.37 0.30
CA GLU A 44 1.49 13.55 1.09
C GLU A 44 0.34 14.13 1.91
N GLU A 45 -0.86 14.24 1.31
CA GLU A 45 -2.04 14.73 2.04
C GLU A 45 -2.46 13.78 3.16
N LEU A 46 -2.47 12.47 2.89
CA LEU A 46 -2.76 11.46 3.91
C LEU A 46 -1.73 11.49 5.04
N ALA A 47 -0.45 11.66 4.70
CA ALA A 47 0.61 11.79 5.70
C ALA A 47 0.46 13.07 6.56
N GLN A 48 -0.05 14.16 5.99
CA GLN A 48 -0.38 15.36 6.75
C GLN A 48 -1.56 15.14 7.71
N ASP A 49 -2.59 14.39 7.29
CA ASP A 49 -3.69 14.00 8.18
C ASP A 49 -3.17 13.14 9.34
N PHE A 50 -2.32 12.16 9.03
CA PHE A 50 -1.69 11.32 10.03
C PHE A 50 -0.78 12.11 10.97
N ALA A 51 -0.01 13.07 10.45
CA ALA A 51 0.83 13.93 11.28
C ALA A 51 0.02 14.77 12.26
N ARG A 52 -1.16 15.30 11.86
CA ARG A 52 -2.09 15.98 12.77
C ARG A 52 -2.62 15.06 13.89
N ALA A 53 -2.71 13.76 13.62
CA ALA A 53 -3.07 12.73 14.61
C ALA A 53 -1.85 12.19 15.40
N GLY A 54 -0.66 12.80 15.26
CA GLY A 54 0.56 12.36 15.95
C GLY A 54 1.20 11.09 15.39
N LEU A 55 0.97 10.77 14.12
CA LEU A 55 1.54 9.58 13.46
C LEU A 55 2.63 9.98 12.47
N SER A 56 3.84 9.43 12.61
CA SER A 56 4.87 9.55 11.57
C SER A 56 4.55 8.61 10.40
N THR A 57 4.80 9.08 9.18
CA THR A 57 4.50 8.31 7.96
C THR A 57 5.75 8.11 7.13
N TYR A 58 5.94 6.89 6.65
CA TYR A 58 7.04 6.49 5.76
C TYR A 58 6.47 5.79 4.53
N ALA A 59 6.66 6.37 3.34
CA ALA A 59 6.16 5.86 2.08
C ALA A 59 7.31 5.42 1.18
N LEU A 60 7.39 4.11 0.90
CA LEU A 60 8.37 3.50 0.02
C LEU A 60 7.98 3.73 -1.45
N ASP A 61 8.92 4.16 -2.29
CA ASP A 61 8.79 3.96 -3.74
C ASP A 61 9.26 2.55 -4.09
N HIS A 62 8.36 1.70 -4.57
CA HIS A 62 8.71 0.33 -4.95
C HIS A 62 9.76 0.30 -6.06
N ARG A 63 10.57 -0.77 -6.15
CA ARG A 63 11.49 -0.97 -7.27
C ARG A 63 10.77 -0.77 -8.61
N GLY A 64 11.39 -0.03 -9.52
CA GLY A 64 10.79 0.31 -10.81
C GLY A 64 9.67 1.35 -10.74
N HIS A 65 9.52 2.07 -9.63
CA HIS A 65 8.51 3.12 -9.45
C HIS A 65 9.13 4.38 -8.87
N GLY A 66 8.45 5.51 -9.05
CA GLY A 66 8.82 6.78 -8.47
C GLY A 66 10.29 7.14 -8.71
N ARG A 67 11.02 7.41 -7.63
CA ARG A 67 12.46 7.75 -7.63
C ARG A 67 13.37 6.55 -7.34
N SER A 68 12.79 5.35 -7.14
CA SER A 68 13.55 4.11 -6.97
C SER A 68 14.14 3.63 -8.28
N ASP A 69 15.31 2.98 -8.17
CA ASP A 69 15.93 2.30 -9.29
C ASP A 69 15.09 1.08 -9.73
N GLY A 70 15.43 0.57 -10.89
CA GLY A 70 14.76 -0.58 -11.50
C GLY A 70 13.98 -0.22 -12.77
N ARG A 71 13.66 -1.23 -13.55
CA ARG A 71 12.93 -1.05 -14.80
C ARG A 71 11.45 -0.81 -14.50
N ARG A 72 10.85 0.21 -15.10
CA ARG A 72 9.43 0.57 -14.92
C ARG A 72 8.51 -0.61 -15.23
N GLY A 73 7.61 -0.91 -14.29
CA GLY A 73 6.62 -1.97 -14.44
C GLY A 73 7.22 -3.38 -14.58
N HIS A 74 8.43 -3.63 -14.04
CA HIS A 74 9.10 -4.91 -14.15
C HIS A 74 9.68 -5.40 -12.82
N VAL A 75 9.50 -6.70 -12.56
CA VAL A 75 10.22 -7.43 -11.52
C VAL A 75 10.49 -8.86 -11.97
N ARG A 76 11.66 -9.42 -11.65
CA ARG A 76 11.98 -10.82 -11.99
C ARG A 76 11.16 -11.83 -11.19
N ARG A 77 10.92 -11.53 -9.91
CA ARG A 77 10.10 -12.32 -8.97
C ARG A 77 9.39 -11.36 -8.03
N PHE A 78 8.13 -11.57 -7.78
CA PHE A 78 7.33 -10.74 -6.89
C PHE A 78 7.89 -10.68 -5.46
N THR A 79 8.50 -11.75 -5.00
CA THR A 79 9.16 -11.82 -3.67
C THR A 79 10.22 -10.73 -3.46
N ARG A 80 10.74 -10.10 -4.53
CA ARG A 80 11.63 -8.95 -4.39
C ARG A 80 10.94 -7.74 -3.75
N TYR A 81 9.66 -7.51 -4.06
CA TYR A 81 8.87 -6.47 -3.39
C TYR A 81 8.70 -6.78 -1.90
N VAL A 82 8.42 -8.04 -1.58
CA VAL A 82 8.24 -8.51 -0.20
C VAL A 82 9.54 -8.32 0.61
N HIS A 83 10.68 -8.71 0.06
CA HIS A 83 11.99 -8.54 0.70
C HIS A 83 12.40 -7.06 0.81
N ASP A 84 12.00 -6.20 -0.15
CA ASP A 84 12.23 -4.76 -0.06
C ASP A 84 11.44 -4.15 1.08
N LEU A 85 10.17 -4.56 1.24
CA LEU A 85 9.34 -4.09 2.34
C LEU A 85 9.90 -4.50 3.70
N GLU A 86 10.44 -5.73 3.84
CA GLU A 86 11.09 -6.15 5.09
C GLU A 86 12.35 -5.31 5.38
N LYS A 87 13.20 -5.07 4.38
CA LYS A 87 14.37 -4.19 4.55
C LYS A 87 13.95 -2.77 4.90
N PHE A 88 12.88 -2.27 4.27
CA PHE A 88 12.36 -0.93 4.55
C PHE A 88 11.82 -0.82 5.97
N ARG A 89 11.02 -1.80 6.42
CA ARG A 89 10.53 -1.85 7.79
C ARG A 89 11.68 -1.81 8.80
N ARG A 90 12.73 -2.62 8.59
CA ARG A 90 13.93 -2.61 9.45
C ARG A 90 14.62 -1.25 9.43
N ARG A 91 14.70 -0.60 8.26
CA ARG A 91 15.24 0.75 8.12
C ARG A 91 14.45 1.77 8.93
N VAL A 92 13.10 1.70 8.84
CA VAL A 92 12.19 2.58 9.61
C VAL A 92 12.40 2.35 11.11
N TYR A 93 12.37 1.11 11.57
CA TYR A 93 12.61 0.81 13.00
C TYR A 93 13.99 1.24 13.50
N GLY A 94 15.02 1.19 12.67
CA GLY A 94 16.33 1.75 13.00
C GLY A 94 16.34 3.27 13.16
N ALA A 95 15.36 3.97 12.60
CA ALA A 95 15.22 5.43 12.70
C ALA A 95 14.31 5.85 13.86
N VAL A 96 13.19 5.14 14.10
CA VAL A 96 12.15 5.54 15.06
C VAL A 96 12.19 4.74 16.39
N GLY A 97 12.93 3.65 16.44
CA GLY A 97 12.95 2.70 17.56
C GLY A 97 11.92 1.57 17.40
N PRO A 98 12.23 0.36 17.96
CA PRO A 98 11.39 -0.83 17.82
C PRO A 98 10.13 -0.81 18.69
N ASP A 99 10.08 0.04 19.72
CA ASP A 99 8.97 0.12 20.68
C ASP A 99 7.79 0.91 20.14
N LEU A 100 8.01 1.71 19.11
CA LEU A 100 6.96 2.53 18.52
C LEU A 100 5.95 1.63 17.76
N PRO A 101 4.64 1.71 18.07
CA PRO A 101 3.62 0.94 17.39
C PRO A 101 3.68 1.13 15.87
N LEU A 102 3.68 0.02 15.12
CA LEU A 102 3.71 0.03 13.65
C LEU A 102 2.33 -0.32 13.08
N ILE A 103 1.90 0.49 12.13
CA ILE A 103 0.73 0.24 11.28
C ILE A 103 1.21 0.17 9.83
N PHE A 104 0.67 -0.76 9.08
CA PHE A 104 0.86 -0.84 7.64
C PHE A 104 -0.34 -0.24 6.89
N LEU A 105 -0.09 0.40 5.76
CA LEU A 105 -1.11 0.82 4.79
C LEU A 105 -0.67 0.44 3.39
N GLY A 106 -1.45 -0.39 2.71
CA GLY A 106 -1.17 -0.83 1.35
C GLY A 106 -2.35 -0.55 0.42
N HIS A 107 -2.08 0.08 -0.72
CA HIS A 107 -3.07 0.36 -1.75
C HIS A 107 -2.82 -0.47 -3.00
N SER A 108 -3.87 -1.06 -3.59
CA SER A 108 -3.83 -1.78 -4.85
C SER A 108 -2.70 -2.84 -4.89
N LEU A 109 -1.72 -2.73 -5.80
CA LEU A 109 -0.53 -3.59 -5.83
C LEU A 109 0.22 -3.57 -4.48
N GLY A 110 0.35 -2.42 -3.84
CA GLY A 110 0.95 -2.29 -2.51
C GLY A 110 0.17 -3.07 -1.45
N GLY A 111 -1.14 -3.19 -1.59
CA GLY A 111 -1.99 -4.04 -0.76
C GLY A 111 -1.67 -5.53 -0.96
N LEU A 112 -1.48 -5.98 -2.19
CA LEU A 112 -1.06 -7.36 -2.49
C LEU A 112 0.35 -7.64 -1.94
N ILE A 113 1.30 -6.71 -2.15
CA ILE A 113 2.67 -6.83 -1.60
C ILE A 113 2.61 -6.98 -0.08
N MET A 114 1.80 -6.18 0.58
CA MET A 114 1.64 -6.20 2.02
C MET A 114 1.00 -7.49 2.54
N ILE A 115 -0.05 -7.98 1.88
CA ILE A 115 -0.67 -9.28 2.20
C ILE A 115 0.39 -10.38 2.12
N ARG A 116 1.15 -10.45 1.01
CA ARG A 116 2.19 -11.46 0.81
C ARG A 116 3.32 -11.32 1.83
N TYR A 117 3.71 -10.09 2.16
CA TYR A 117 4.68 -9.80 3.21
C TYR A 117 4.23 -10.31 4.58
N LEU A 118 3.00 -10.01 5.00
CA LEU A 118 2.45 -10.43 6.29
C LEU A 118 2.23 -11.95 6.38
N GLN A 119 2.05 -12.62 5.25
CA GLN A 119 1.99 -14.07 5.16
C GLN A 119 3.38 -14.71 5.27
N GLU A 120 4.41 -14.09 4.71
CA GLU A 120 5.79 -14.58 4.74
C GLU A 120 6.49 -14.28 6.10
N TYR A 121 6.09 -13.18 6.73
CA TYR A 121 6.63 -12.73 8.02
C TYR A 121 5.52 -12.63 9.10
N PRO A 122 4.92 -13.75 9.54
CA PRO A 122 3.76 -13.72 10.45
C PRO A 122 4.07 -13.21 11.86
N GLY A 123 5.36 -13.13 12.23
CA GLY A 123 5.84 -12.61 13.52
C GLY A 123 6.23 -11.13 13.50
N VAL A 124 5.91 -10.37 12.44
CA VAL A 124 6.26 -8.94 12.37
C VAL A 124 5.53 -8.17 13.50
N PRO A 125 6.25 -7.33 14.28
CA PRO A 125 5.66 -6.63 15.42
C PRO A 125 4.85 -5.41 14.97
N ALA A 126 3.74 -5.64 14.26
CA ALA A 126 2.81 -4.57 13.86
C ALA A 126 1.47 -4.69 14.59
N ARG A 127 0.80 -3.57 14.81
CA ARG A 127 -0.50 -3.48 15.46
C ARG A 127 -1.66 -3.77 14.50
N GLY A 128 -1.40 -3.72 13.19
CA GLY A 128 -2.36 -4.06 12.16
C GLY A 128 -2.02 -3.51 10.79
N ALA A 129 -2.90 -3.78 9.82
CA ALA A 129 -2.75 -3.35 8.44
C ALA A 129 -4.05 -2.75 7.89
N VAL A 130 -3.95 -1.65 7.17
CA VAL A 130 -5.01 -1.04 6.37
C VAL A 130 -4.76 -1.45 4.91
N LEU A 131 -5.75 -2.10 4.30
CA LEU A 131 -5.70 -2.53 2.90
C LEU A 131 -6.75 -1.74 2.11
N SER A 132 -6.29 -0.80 1.29
CA SER A 132 -7.14 0.04 0.44
C SER A 132 -7.20 -0.56 -0.96
N ALA A 133 -8.37 -1.02 -1.39
CA ALA A 133 -8.60 -1.63 -2.70
C ALA A 133 -7.47 -2.62 -3.11
N PRO A 134 -7.06 -3.59 -2.24
CA PRO A 134 -5.91 -4.45 -2.51
C PRO A 134 -6.12 -5.25 -3.79
N LEU A 135 -5.05 -5.41 -4.59
CA LEU A 135 -5.10 -6.10 -5.88
C LEU A 135 -5.27 -7.62 -5.68
N LEU A 136 -6.51 -8.04 -5.46
CA LEU A 136 -6.94 -9.44 -5.25
C LEU A 136 -7.64 -10.04 -6.46
N GLY A 137 -7.69 -9.32 -7.57
CA GLY A 137 -8.23 -9.73 -8.86
C GLY A 137 -8.43 -8.54 -9.76
N VAL A 138 -8.10 -8.68 -11.03
CA VAL A 138 -8.26 -7.62 -12.04
C VAL A 138 -9.70 -7.62 -12.52
N ALA A 139 -10.35 -6.43 -12.56
CA ALA A 139 -11.73 -6.29 -13.03
C ALA A 139 -11.82 -6.25 -14.57
N MET A 140 -10.76 -5.79 -15.24
CA MET A 140 -10.72 -5.73 -16.70
C MET A 140 -10.70 -7.14 -17.30
N GLU A 141 -11.66 -7.43 -18.18
CA GLU A 141 -11.66 -8.68 -18.94
C GLU A 141 -10.52 -8.67 -19.95
N VAL A 142 -9.56 -9.56 -19.76
CA VAL A 142 -8.49 -9.79 -20.73
C VAL A 142 -8.94 -10.89 -21.68
N PRO A 143 -9.07 -10.63 -23.02
CA PRO A 143 -9.42 -11.65 -23.97
C PRO A 143 -8.49 -12.86 -23.86
N GLN A 144 -9.05 -14.09 -23.98
CA GLN A 144 -8.30 -15.33 -23.75
C GLN A 144 -7.04 -15.45 -24.63
N TRP A 145 -7.08 -14.94 -25.87
CA TRP A 145 -5.90 -14.95 -26.73
C TRP A 145 -4.77 -14.07 -26.22
N LYS A 146 -5.08 -12.88 -25.59
CA LYS A 146 -4.10 -12.03 -24.95
C LYS A 146 -3.52 -12.68 -23.69
N ALA A 147 -4.35 -13.37 -22.91
CA ALA A 147 -3.89 -14.14 -21.75
C ALA A 147 -2.91 -15.25 -22.15
N ARG A 148 -3.24 -16.02 -23.21
CA ARG A 148 -2.33 -17.04 -23.77
C ARG A 148 -1.04 -16.45 -24.31
N LEU A 149 -1.13 -15.35 -25.05
CA LEU A 149 0.05 -14.63 -25.55
C LEU A 149 0.92 -14.12 -24.39
N SER A 150 0.31 -13.56 -23.35
CA SER A 150 1.04 -13.12 -22.15
C SER A 150 1.79 -14.27 -21.47
N SER A 151 1.22 -15.48 -21.43
CA SER A 151 1.90 -16.67 -20.89
C SER A 151 3.12 -17.08 -21.71
N ILE A 152 3.07 -16.96 -23.04
CA ILE A 152 4.22 -17.20 -23.91
C ILE A 152 5.28 -16.10 -23.70
N LEU A 153 4.86 -14.85 -23.70
CA LEU A 153 5.74 -13.70 -23.52
C LEU A 153 6.40 -13.67 -22.14
N TYR A 154 5.76 -14.24 -21.12
CA TYR A 154 6.32 -14.38 -19.77
C TYR A 154 7.67 -15.11 -19.77
N TYR A 155 7.85 -16.09 -20.66
CA TYR A 155 9.10 -16.85 -20.80
C TYR A 155 9.98 -16.31 -21.93
N ALA A 156 9.40 -15.95 -23.07
CA ALA A 156 10.16 -15.59 -24.27
C ALA A 156 10.71 -14.15 -24.20
N ILE A 157 9.90 -13.18 -23.77
CA ILE A 157 10.28 -11.76 -23.70
C ILE A 157 9.78 -11.16 -22.39
N PRO A 158 10.27 -11.65 -21.24
CA PRO A 158 9.71 -11.33 -19.92
C PRO A 158 9.75 -9.85 -19.55
N ALA A 159 10.63 -9.10 -20.17
CA ALA A 159 10.85 -7.69 -19.86
C ALA A 159 10.28 -6.73 -20.93
N LEU A 160 9.47 -7.22 -21.89
CA LEU A 160 8.82 -6.37 -22.90
C LEU A 160 7.93 -5.33 -22.20
N PRO A 161 8.17 -4.01 -22.38
CA PRO A 161 7.29 -3.01 -21.80
C PRO A 161 5.96 -2.96 -22.57
N MET A 162 4.87 -3.10 -21.87
CA MET A 162 3.51 -2.95 -22.38
C MET A 162 2.83 -1.83 -21.61
N ASN A 163 1.80 -1.23 -22.21
CA ASN A 163 0.91 -0.31 -21.54
C ASN A 163 -0.08 -1.10 -20.67
N THR A 164 -0.37 -0.62 -19.46
CA THR A 164 -1.37 -1.22 -18.55
C THR A 164 -2.78 -1.12 -19.11
N GLY A 165 -3.06 -0.13 -19.97
CA GLY A 165 -4.40 0.20 -20.42
C GLY A 165 -5.28 0.83 -19.34
N LEU A 166 -4.68 1.28 -18.22
CA LEU A 166 -5.40 1.97 -17.17
C LEU A 166 -5.89 3.32 -17.67
N ASP A 167 -7.20 3.53 -17.56
CA ASP A 167 -7.82 4.84 -17.77
C ASP A 167 -7.77 5.62 -16.45
N PRO A 168 -7.09 6.77 -16.37
CA PRO A 168 -7.03 7.57 -15.15
C PRO A 168 -8.40 8.07 -14.65
N GLU A 169 -9.39 8.17 -15.52
CA GLU A 169 -10.76 8.61 -15.17
C GLU A 169 -11.48 7.63 -14.21
N VAL A 170 -11.02 6.39 -14.12
CA VAL A 170 -11.61 5.40 -13.21
C VAL A 170 -10.91 5.31 -11.85
N LEU A 171 -9.94 6.19 -11.58
CA LEU A 171 -9.22 6.24 -10.30
C LEU A 171 -10.04 6.95 -9.22
N SER A 172 -10.64 8.09 -9.55
CA SER A 172 -11.36 8.95 -8.62
C SER A 172 -12.43 9.77 -9.35
N HIS A 173 -13.49 10.16 -8.63
CA HIS A 173 -14.47 11.14 -9.10
C HIS A 173 -13.95 12.60 -9.01
N ASP A 174 -12.83 12.83 -8.34
CA ASP A 174 -12.21 14.16 -8.26
C ASP A 174 -11.37 14.42 -9.51
N PRO A 175 -11.79 15.37 -10.39
CA PRO A 175 -11.05 15.68 -11.61
C PRO A 175 -9.66 16.28 -11.32
N GLN A 176 -9.44 16.91 -10.15
CA GLN A 176 -8.12 17.43 -9.78
C GLN A 176 -7.14 16.30 -9.50
N VAL A 177 -7.60 15.21 -8.89
CA VAL A 177 -6.80 13.99 -8.65
C VAL A 177 -6.41 13.34 -9.98
N VAL A 178 -7.38 13.21 -10.91
CA VAL A 178 -7.16 12.63 -12.23
C VAL A 178 -6.14 13.46 -13.03
N GLU A 179 -6.29 14.78 -13.06
CA GLU A 179 -5.35 15.67 -13.75
C GLU A 179 -3.97 15.68 -13.13
N ALA A 180 -3.87 15.65 -11.79
CA ALA A 180 -2.60 15.53 -11.08
C ALA A 180 -1.90 14.21 -11.43
N TYR A 181 -2.64 13.10 -11.49
CA TYR A 181 -2.10 11.80 -11.90
C TYR A 181 -1.54 11.84 -13.33
N LYS A 182 -2.29 12.41 -14.29
CA LYS A 182 -1.87 12.51 -15.70
C LYS A 182 -0.61 13.36 -15.89
N ARG A 183 -0.42 14.40 -15.06
CA ARG A 183 0.73 15.34 -15.16
C ARG A 183 1.94 14.89 -14.36
N ASP A 184 1.83 13.89 -13.52
CA ASP A 184 2.93 13.46 -12.65
C ASP A 184 3.98 12.69 -13.44
N ALA A 185 5.17 13.26 -13.59
CA ALA A 185 6.30 12.66 -14.31
C ALA A 185 6.87 11.39 -13.64
N LEU A 186 6.50 11.12 -12.38
CA LEU A 186 6.92 9.92 -11.65
C LEU A 186 5.91 8.76 -11.80
N VAL A 187 4.72 9.05 -12.31
CA VAL A 187 3.71 8.06 -12.67
C VAL A 187 4.07 7.42 -14.01
N HIS A 188 3.75 6.14 -14.18
CA HIS A 188 3.93 5.44 -15.45
C HIS A 188 2.84 4.40 -15.69
N ASP A 189 2.53 4.15 -16.94
CA ASP A 189 1.55 3.19 -17.43
C ASP A 189 2.17 1.84 -17.88
N ARG A 190 3.37 1.51 -17.39
CA ARG A 190 4.15 0.36 -17.84
C ARG A 190 3.89 -0.87 -16.98
N ILE A 191 3.72 -2.01 -17.67
CA ILE A 191 3.75 -3.36 -17.08
C ILE A 191 4.47 -4.30 -18.05
N THR A 192 5.13 -5.34 -17.52
CA THR A 192 5.77 -6.36 -18.37
C THR A 192 5.05 -7.70 -18.23
N PRO A 193 5.15 -8.61 -19.22
CA PRO A 193 4.57 -9.95 -19.14
C PRO A 193 5.01 -10.69 -17.87
N ARG A 194 6.29 -10.51 -17.46
CA ARG A 194 6.77 -11.08 -16.19
C ARG A 194 6.01 -10.55 -14.99
N LEU A 195 5.92 -9.23 -14.83
CA LEU A 195 5.23 -8.65 -13.67
C LEU A 195 3.74 -9.03 -13.68
N TYR A 196 3.10 -9.02 -14.85
CA TYR A 196 1.70 -9.44 -14.99
C TYR A 196 1.48 -10.89 -14.50
N GLY A 197 2.30 -11.83 -14.96
CA GLY A 197 2.21 -13.23 -14.54
C GLY A 197 2.54 -13.43 -13.05
N GLU A 198 3.55 -12.72 -12.54
CA GLU A 198 3.89 -12.74 -11.11
C GLU A 198 2.74 -12.23 -10.25
N ILE A 199 2.04 -11.14 -10.65
CA ILE A 199 0.85 -10.62 -9.94
C ILE A 199 -0.23 -11.68 -9.85
N HIS A 200 -0.60 -12.33 -10.96
CA HIS A 200 -1.64 -13.37 -10.95
C HIS A 200 -1.27 -14.55 -10.05
N SER A 201 -0.04 -15.03 -10.14
CA SER A 201 0.45 -16.10 -9.26
C SER A 201 0.38 -15.71 -7.78
N GLU A 202 0.71 -14.45 -7.45
CA GLU A 202 0.71 -14.00 -6.06
C GLU A 202 -0.69 -13.70 -5.52
N ILE A 203 -1.65 -13.36 -6.37
CA ILE A 203 -3.08 -13.32 -5.99
C ILE A 203 -3.53 -14.71 -5.55
N ASP A 204 -3.25 -15.74 -6.35
CA ASP A 204 -3.58 -17.12 -5.99
C ASP A 204 -2.92 -17.56 -4.68
N GLN A 205 -1.64 -17.22 -4.49
CA GLN A 205 -0.92 -17.48 -3.25
C GLN A 205 -1.51 -16.70 -2.05
N ALA A 206 -1.98 -15.47 -2.26
CA ALA A 206 -2.61 -14.68 -1.20
C ALA A 206 -3.86 -15.38 -0.65
N PHE A 207 -4.72 -15.90 -1.52
CA PHE A 207 -5.88 -16.70 -1.12
C PHE A 207 -5.48 -18.03 -0.48
N ALA A 208 -4.56 -18.78 -1.10
CA ALA A 208 -4.13 -20.09 -0.60
C ALA A 208 -3.53 -20.00 0.82
N LYS A 209 -2.89 -18.89 1.14
CA LYS A 209 -2.20 -18.67 2.43
C LYS A 209 -2.91 -17.68 3.34
N VAL A 210 -4.20 -17.42 3.14
CA VAL A 210 -4.98 -16.43 3.92
C VAL A 210 -4.86 -16.66 5.44
N SER A 211 -4.75 -17.91 5.88
CA SER A 211 -4.60 -18.29 7.30
C SER A 211 -3.26 -17.90 7.93
N GLN A 212 -2.26 -17.53 7.14
CA GLN A 212 -0.95 -17.09 7.64
C GLN A 212 -0.95 -15.59 8.01
N LEU A 213 -1.91 -14.81 7.50
CA LEU A 213 -2.08 -13.42 7.89
C LEU A 213 -2.82 -13.36 9.23
N ARG A 214 -2.12 -12.99 10.30
CA ARG A 214 -2.63 -13.06 11.68
C ARG A 214 -2.78 -11.70 12.37
N LEU A 215 -2.51 -10.61 11.65
CA LEU A 215 -2.69 -9.25 12.18
C LEU A 215 -4.13 -8.76 12.00
N PRO A 216 -4.61 -7.85 12.87
CA PRO A 216 -5.84 -7.13 12.62
C PRO A 216 -5.79 -6.38 11.29
N VAL A 217 -6.86 -6.45 10.51
CA VAL A 217 -6.95 -5.81 9.18
C VAL A 217 -8.17 -4.90 9.12
N LEU A 218 -7.96 -3.68 8.62
CA LEU A 218 -9.01 -2.82 8.07
C LEU A 218 -8.98 -2.92 6.56
N MET A 219 -10.06 -3.42 5.95
CA MET A 219 -10.19 -3.49 4.50
C MET A 219 -11.15 -2.42 3.99
N LEU A 220 -10.66 -1.55 3.11
CA LEU A 220 -11.43 -0.49 2.47
C LEU A 220 -11.77 -0.94 1.05
N ILE A 221 -13.06 -1.11 0.78
CA ILE A 221 -13.57 -1.66 -0.48
C ILE A 221 -14.41 -0.61 -1.21
N PRO A 222 -13.93 -0.02 -2.31
CA PRO A 222 -14.76 0.77 -3.22
C PRO A 222 -15.74 -0.13 -3.98
N SER A 223 -17.04 0.18 -3.95
CA SER A 223 -18.03 -0.71 -4.58
C SER A 223 -18.12 -0.54 -6.10
N ALA A 224 -17.68 0.60 -6.64
CA ALA A 224 -17.66 0.89 -8.07
C ALA A 224 -16.25 0.82 -8.67
N ASP A 225 -15.34 0.08 -8.04
CA ASP A 225 -13.97 -0.14 -8.55
C ASP A 225 -14.01 -0.86 -9.90
N LYS A 226 -13.43 -0.21 -10.92
CA LYS A 226 -13.34 -0.73 -12.30
C LYS A 226 -11.98 -1.37 -12.59
N LEU A 227 -11.03 -1.32 -11.67
CA LEU A 227 -9.67 -1.86 -11.83
C LEU A 227 -9.48 -3.17 -11.08
N VAL A 228 -9.99 -3.25 -9.85
CA VAL A 228 -9.86 -4.41 -8.97
C VAL A 228 -11.25 -4.90 -8.57
N ARG A 229 -11.45 -6.19 -8.51
CA ARG A 229 -12.74 -6.84 -8.24
C ARG A 229 -13.16 -6.70 -6.78
N PRO A 230 -14.23 -5.94 -6.46
CA PRO A 230 -14.71 -5.76 -5.08
C PRO A 230 -15.20 -7.07 -4.44
N ASP A 231 -15.81 -7.96 -5.22
CA ASP A 231 -16.29 -9.27 -4.76
C ASP A 231 -15.15 -10.17 -4.26
N LEU A 232 -13.98 -10.13 -4.91
CA LEU A 232 -12.81 -10.88 -4.46
C LEU A 232 -12.18 -10.28 -3.21
N MET A 233 -12.21 -8.94 -3.04
CA MET A 233 -11.81 -8.31 -1.77
C MET A 233 -12.72 -8.74 -0.63
N GLN A 234 -14.04 -8.76 -0.83
CA GLN A 234 -15.01 -9.22 0.17
C GLN A 234 -14.81 -10.70 0.51
N ARG A 235 -14.60 -11.55 -0.52
CA ARG A 235 -14.29 -12.98 -0.32
C ARG A 235 -13.03 -13.16 0.53
N PHE A 236 -11.93 -12.46 0.19
CA PHE A 236 -10.69 -12.53 0.95
C PHE A 236 -10.89 -12.09 2.41
N ALA A 237 -11.63 -11.00 2.64
CA ALA A 237 -11.96 -10.53 3.98
C ALA A 237 -12.78 -11.56 4.76
N ALA A 238 -13.74 -12.24 4.13
CA ALA A 238 -14.55 -13.27 4.74
C ALA A 238 -13.70 -14.50 5.14
N ASP A 239 -12.79 -14.94 4.26
CA ASP A 239 -11.88 -16.05 4.53
C ASP A 239 -10.88 -15.68 5.66
N LEU A 240 -10.34 -14.47 5.64
CA LEU A 240 -9.43 -13.97 6.66
C LEU A 240 -10.09 -13.82 8.04
N ARG A 241 -11.36 -13.41 8.10
CA ARG A 241 -12.11 -13.21 9.35
C ARG A 241 -12.18 -14.47 10.22
N ARG A 242 -12.02 -15.64 9.61
CA ARG A 242 -11.97 -16.94 10.33
C ARG A 242 -10.68 -17.12 11.12
N LYS A 243 -9.66 -16.29 10.90
CA LYS A 243 -8.29 -16.45 11.42
C LYS A 243 -7.75 -15.21 12.11
N SER A 244 -8.28 -14.04 11.78
CA SER A 244 -7.82 -12.73 12.27
C SER A 244 -8.96 -11.76 12.43
N PRO A 245 -8.85 -10.75 13.31
CA PRO A 245 -9.82 -9.66 13.37
C PRO A 245 -9.82 -8.86 12.07
N VAL A 246 -10.95 -8.85 11.36
CA VAL A 246 -11.12 -8.09 10.12
C VAL A 246 -12.30 -7.15 10.25
N GLN A 247 -12.06 -5.87 10.04
CA GLN A 247 -13.09 -4.87 9.82
C GLN A 247 -13.13 -4.51 8.33
N VAL A 248 -14.32 -4.55 7.74
CA VAL A 248 -14.56 -4.16 6.36
C VAL A 248 -15.32 -2.84 6.36
N ARG A 249 -14.89 -1.90 5.54
CA ARG A 249 -15.58 -0.67 5.17
C ARG A 249 -15.82 -0.67 3.67
N THR A 250 -17.09 -0.74 3.26
CA THR A 250 -17.47 -0.63 1.85
C THR A 250 -17.95 0.79 1.58
N PHE A 251 -17.36 1.41 0.58
CA PHE A 251 -17.69 2.77 0.16
C PHE A 251 -18.54 2.69 -1.13
N ALA A 252 -19.82 3.01 -0.98
CA ALA A 252 -20.79 2.93 -2.05
C ALA A 252 -20.47 3.95 -3.16
N GLY A 253 -20.41 3.47 -4.39
CA GLY A 253 -20.19 4.30 -5.58
C GLY A 253 -18.77 4.82 -5.79
N LEU A 254 -17.85 4.68 -4.82
CA LEU A 254 -16.49 5.18 -4.97
C LEU A 254 -15.67 4.34 -5.96
N TYR A 255 -14.72 5.00 -6.64
CA TYR A 255 -13.75 4.40 -7.52
C TYR A 255 -12.52 3.89 -6.77
N HIS A 256 -11.50 3.45 -7.51
CA HIS A 256 -10.36 2.71 -7.00
C HIS A 256 -9.58 3.38 -5.86
N GLU A 257 -9.33 4.69 -5.99
CA GLU A 257 -8.50 5.45 -5.05
C GLU A 257 -9.33 6.10 -3.94
N VAL A 258 -9.94 5.32 -3.05
CA VAL A 258 -10.79 5.84 -1.95
C VAL A 258 -10.09 6.88 -1.06
N LEU A 259 -8.76 6.86 -1.02
CA LEU A 259 -7.92 7.82 -0.29
C LEU A 259 -7.80 9.17 -0.99
N ASN A 260 -8.21 9.25 -2.26
CA ASN A 260 -8.15 10.42 -3.13
C ASN A 260 -9.53 10.77 -3.72
N GLU A 261 -10.61 10.26 -3.14
CA GLU A 261 -11.97 10.53 -3.56
C GLU A 261 -12.54 11.82 -2.96
N THR A 262 -13.63 12.34 -3.52
CA THR A 262 -14.33 13.53 -3.03
C THR A 262 -14.78 13.41 -1.56
N THR A 263 -15.00 12.19 -1.09
CA THR A 263 -15.37 11.87 0.31
C THR A 263 -14.16 11.42 1.13
N ARG A 264 -12.95 11.71 0.70
CA ARG A 264 -11.68 11.33 1.31
C ARG A 264 -11.65 11.54 2.84
N SER A 265 -12.19 12.66 3.34
CA SER A 265 -12.18 12.98 4.77
C SER A 265 -12.86 11.91 5.65
N SER A 266 -13.96 11.32 5.17
CA SER A 266 -14.64 10.23 5.89
C SER A 266 -13.82 8.95 5.88
N VAL A 267 -13.15 8.65 4.77
CA VAL A 267 -12.25 7.48 4.68
C VAL A 267 -11.08 7.63 5.65
N VAL A 268 -10.47 8.81 5.70
CA VAL A 268 -9.36 9.10 6.63
C VAL A 268 -9.83 9.01 8.09
N ALA A 269 -11.03 9.52 8.41
CA ALA A 269 -11.60 9.40 9.75
C ALA A 269 -11.81 7.94 10.16
N ASP A 270 -12.31 7.08 9.26
CA ASP A 270 -12.45 5.64 9.50
C ASP A 270 -11.09 4.97 9.79
N ILE A 271 -10.05 5.33 9.03
CA ILE A 271 -8.68 4.82 9.23
C ILE A 271 -8.14 5.27 10.58
N LEU A 272 -8.20 6.58 10.89
CA LEU A 272 -7.69 7.12 12.15
C LEU A 272 -8.41 6.51 13.34
N GLY A 273 -9.74 6.43 13.31
CA GLY A 273 -10.52 5.78 14.38
C GLY A 273 -10.19 4.29 14.54
N TRP A 274 -9.80 3.61 13.46
CA TRP A 274 -9.35 2.23 13.53
C TRP A 274 -7.94 2.11 14.12
N ILE A 275 -7.03 3.00 13.78
CA ILE A 275 -5.65 3.06 14.31
C ILE A 275 -5.69 3.38 15.82
N GLU A 276 -6.48 4.39 16.23
CA GLU A 276 -6.61 4.81 17.64
C GLU A 276 -6.94 3.65 18.58
N ARG A 277 -7.80 2.73 18.18
CA ARG A 277 -8.15 1.55 18.97
C ARG A 277 -7.03 0.50 19.07
N ARG A 278 -5.87 0.71 18.44
CA ARG A 278 -4.74 -0.26 18.34
C ARG A 278 -3.41 0.28 18.82
N ILE A 279 -3.33 1.56 19.04
CA ILE A 279 -2.13 2.18 19.63
C ILE A 279 -2.44 2.54 21.09
N PRO A 280 -1.45 2.55 21.99
CA PRO A 280 -1.64 2.98 23.38
C PRO A 280 -2.18 4.40 23.45
N GLU A 281 -3.04 4.65 24.44
CA GLU A 281 -3.45 6.02 24.78
C GLU A 281 -2.21 6.84 25.11
N HIS A 282 -2.26 8.13 24.73
CA HIS A 282 -1.18 9.04 25.04
C HIS A 282 -1.14 9.26 26.54
N SER A 283 -0.18 8.66 27.24
CA SER A 283 0.10 8.95 28.67
C SER A 283 0.82 10.29 28.81
N GLY A 284 0.27 11.31 28.14
CA GLY A 284 0.74 12.71 28.22
C GLY A 284 -0.08 13.46 29.27
N SER A 285 0.21 13.23 30.54
CA SER A 285 -0.01 14.28 31.53
C SER A 285 0.98 15.42 31.20
N PRO A 286 0.52 16.67 31.05
CA PRO A 286 1.44 17.80 31.00
C PRO A 286 2.27 17.76 32.31
N PRO A 287 3.57 18.10 32.28
CA PRO A 287 4.34 18.22 33.51
C PRO A 287 3.61 19.22 34.42
N ALA A 288 3.31 18.77 35.63
CA ALA A 288 2.74 19.62 36.64
C ALA A 288 3.64 20.87 36.75
N ALA A 289 3.03 22.04 36.57
CA ALA A 289 3.70 23.29 36.81
C ALA A 289 4.18 23.25 38.28
N GLU A 290 5.49 23.17 38.50
CA GLU A 290 6.08 23.38 39.81
C GLU A 290 5.67 24.79 40.24
N SER A 291 4.76 24.85 41.17
CA SER A 291 4.44 26.08 41.93
C SER A 291 5.69 26.43 42.75
N ALA A 292 6.48 27.36 42.24
CA ALA A 292 7.48 28.03 43.03
C ALA A 292 6.80 28.81 44.13
N SER A 293 7.01 28.40 45.36
CA SER A 293 6.74 29.13 46.60
C SER A 293 7.95 29.96 46.95
#